data_308e34756585bde7e8425892dc15b87b
#
_entry.id   308e34756585bde7e8425892dc15b87b
#
_cell.length_a   1.000
_cell.length_b   1.000
_cell.length_c   1.000
_cell.angle_alpha   90.00
_cell.angle_beta   90.00
_cell.angle_gamma   90.00
#
_symmetry.space_group_name_H-M   'P 1'
#
loop_
_entity.id
_entity.type
_entity.pdbx_description
1 polymer ?
#
loop_
_entity_poly.entity_id
_entity_poly.type
_entity_poly.pdbx_seq_one_letter_code
_entity_poly.pdbx_strand_id
1 'polypeptide(L)' 'PLLIAPGSHAEGRVPVTAIEEVVGRCGTLACVAEAGDVWVYATPILHASETAKSPRSRRVLQLDFAGEDLPGGLEWLGV' A
#
# COMPACT_ATOMS: atom_id res chain seq x y z
N PRO A 1 5.11 1.48 -10.59
CA PRO A 1 3.91 1.98 -9.94
C PRO A 1 3.49 1.11 -8.75
N LEU A 2 2.66 1.66 -7.89
CA LEU A 2 2.06 0.92 -6.81
C LEU A 2 1.00 -0.06 -7.37
N LEU A 3 1.10 -1.31 -6.96
CA LEU A 3 0.11 -2.33 -7.28
C LEU A 3 -0.71 -2.62 -6.03
N ILE A 4 -2.01 -2.76 -6.19
CA ILE A 4 -2.90 -3.13 -5.09
C ILE A 4 -3.77 -4.32 -5.49
N ALA A 5 -4.24 -5.08 -4.49
CA ALA A 5 -5.28 -6.07 -4.67
C ALA A 5 -6.61 -5.48 -4.18
N PRO A 6 -7.48 -4.97 -5.09
CA PRO A 6 -8.69 -4.26 -4.70
C PRO A 6 -9.61 -5.13 -3.84
N GLY A 7 -10.10 -4.58 -2.75
CA GLY A 7 -10.99 -5.29 -1.83
C GLY A 7 -10.27 -6.13 -0.77
N SER A 8 -8.97 -6.34 -0.89
CA SER A 8 -8.22 -7.15 0.07
C SER A 8 -8.16 -6.53 1.47
N HIS A 9 -8.38 -5.23 1.59
CA HIS A 9 -8.46 -4.56 2.90
C HIS A 9 -9.62 -5.07 3.76
N ALA A 10 -10.67 -5.58 3.13
CA ALA A 10 -11.82 -6.15 3.85
C ALA A 10 -11.49 -7.48 4.54
N GLU A 11 -10.42 -8.14 4.13
CA GLU A 11 -9.93 -9.37 4.75
C GLU A 11 -9.19 -9.09 6.08
N GLY A 12 -8.94 -7.82 6.39
CA GLY A 12 -8.11 -7.47 7.51
C GLY A 12 -6.65 -7.87 7.28
N ARG A 13 -5.98 -8.33 8.32
CA ARG A 13 -4.59 -8.76 8.22
C ARG A 13 -4.50 -10.14 7.56
N VAL A 14 -3.87 -10.21 6.40
CA VAL A 14 -3.73 -11.46 5.63
C VAL A 14 -2.43 -12.18 6.04
N PRO A 15 -2.51 -13.46 6.47
CA PRO A 15 -1.32 -14.25 6.73
C PRO A 15 -0.48 -14.44 5.46
N VAL A 16 0.84 -14.51 5.60
CA VAL A 16 1.75 -14.69 4.46
C VAL A 16 1.35 -15.90 3.61
N THR A 17 0.90 -16.98 4.24
CA THR A 17 0.49 -18.22 3.56
C THR A 17 -0.78 -18.06 2.71
N ALA A 18 -1.55 -17.01 2.91
CA ALA A 18 -2.82 -16.78 2.21
C ALA A 18 -2.71 -15.65 1.16
N ILE A 19 -1.57 -14.98 1.04
CA ILE A 19 -1.42 -13.81 0.16
C ILE A 19 -1.73 -14.15 -1.29
N GLU A 20 -1.16 -15.21 -1.83
CA GLU A 20 -1.37 -15.61 -3.24
C GLU A 20 -2.83 -15.92 -3.53
N GLU A 21 -3.52 -16.58 -2.61
CA GLU A 21 -4.93 -16.89 -2.75
C GLU A 21 -5.77 -15.60 -2.78
N VAL A 22 -5.51 -14.67 -1.85
CA VAL A 22 -6.24 -13.41 -1.78
C VAL A 22 -6.00 -12.56 -3.01
N VAL A 23 -4.75 -12.46 -3.47
CA VAL A 23 -4.42 -11.72 -4.71
C VAL A 23 -5.09 -12.35 -5.92
N GLY A 24 -5.11 -13.68 -6.01
CA GLY A 24 -5.79 -14.38 -7.10
C GLY A 24 -7.29 -14.11 -7.12
N ARG A 25 -7.92 -13.99 -5.96
CA ARG A 25 -9.36 -13.72 -5.83
C ARG A 25 -9.69 -12.26 -6.10
N CYS A 26 -8.89 -11.34 -5.57
CA CYS A 26 -9.14 -9.89 -5.70
C CYS A 26 -8.63 -9.28 -6.99
N GLY A 27 -7.68 -9.92 -7.65
CA GLY A 27 -7.00 -9.36 -8.81
C GLY A 27 -5.96 -8.31 -8.42
N THR A 28 -5.42 -7.64 -9.41
CA THR A 28 -4.38 -6.64 -9.22
C THR A 28 -4.70 -5.38 -10.03
N LEU A 29 -4.52 -4.22 -9.43
CA LEU A 29 -4.70 -2.92 -10.07
C LEU A 29 -3.42 -2.10 -9.92
N ALA A 30 -2.92 -1.55 -11.02
CA ALA A 30 -1.81 -0.60 -10.99
C ALA A 30 -2.34 0.81 -10.72
N CYS A 31 -1.82 1.42 -9.66
CA CYS A 31 -2.16 2.79 -9.30
C CYS A 31 -1.25 3.75 -10.06
N VAL A 32 -1.64 4.09 -11.27
CA VAL A 32 -0.91 5.07 -12.07
C VAL A 32 -1.28 6.49 -11.63
N ALA A 33 -0.33 7.40 -11.73
CA ALA A 33 -0.53 8.77 -11.29
C ALA A 33 0.34 9.73 -12.11
N GLU A 34 -0.17 10.94 -12.29
CA GLU A 34 0.58 12.06 -12.83
C GLU A 34 1.04 12.98 -11.70
N ALA A 35 1.93 13.90 -11.99
CA ALA A 35 2.38 14.87 -10.99
C ALA A 35 1.18 15.63 -10.41
N GLY A 36 1.12 15.69 -9.09
CA GLY A 36 0.02 16.32 -8.36
C GLY A 36 -1.09 15.36 -7.93
N ASP A 37 -1.09 14.12 -8.44
CA ASP A 37 -2.08 13.13 -8.03
C ASP A 37 -1.77 12.58 -6.63
N VAL A 38 -2.83 12.17 -5.95
CA VAL A 38 -2.75 11.61 -4.60
C VAL A 38 -3.51 10.29 -4.55
N TRP A 39 -2.87 9.27 -4.00
CA TRP A 39 -3.52 8.00 -3.68
C TRP A 39 -3.68 7.87 -2.18
N VAL A 40 -4.89 7.52 -1.74
CA VAL A 40 -5.17 7.21 -0.33
C VAL A 40 -5.66 5.78 -0.25
N TYR A 41 -5.06 5.01 0.64
CA TYR A 41 -5.45 3.61 0.80
C TYR A 41 -5.32 3.15 2.25
N ALA A 42 -6.12 2.15 2.60
CA ALA A 42 -6.03 1.52 3.92
C ALA A 42 -4.83 0.58 3.97
N THR A 43 -4.03 0.69 5.02
CA THR A 43 -2.80 -0.11 5.17
C THR A 43 -2.99 -1.63 5.08
N PRO A 44 -4.11 -2.23 5.53
CA PRO A 44 -4.32 -3.67 5.38
C PRO A 44 -4.46 -4.15 3.94
N ILE A 45 -4.71 -3.25 2.97
CA ILE A 45 -4.80 -3.68 1.58
C ILE A 45 -3.47 -4.26 1.12
N LEU A 46 -3.52 -5.39 0.41
CA LEU A 46 -2.31 -5.97 -0.15
C LEU A 46 -1.77 -5.06 -1.25
N HIS A 47 -0.50 -4.73 -1.16
CA HIS A 47 0.13 -3.80 -2.08
C HIS A 47 1.60 -4.16 -2.31
N ALA A 48 2.10 -3.77 -3.46
CA ALA A 48 3.50 -4.00 -3.83
C ALA A 48 3.96 -2.90 -4.78
N SER A 49 5.28 -2.73 -4.85
CA SER A 49 5.90 -1.85 -5.82
C SER A 49 6.78 -2.64 -6.75
N GLU A 50 6.68 -2.37 -8.04
CA GLU A 50 7.56 -2.94 -9.03
C GLU A 50 8.78 -2.04 -9.26
N THR A 51 9.93 -2.67 -9.56
CA THR A 51 11.12 -1.94 -9.98
C THR A 51 10.84 -1.22 -11.30
N ALA A 52 11.23 0.04 -11.40
CA ALA A 52 11.08 0.81 -12.62
C ALA A 52 11.93 0.18 -13.74
N LYS A 53 11.31 -0.05 -14.89
CA LYS A 53 11.97 -0.63 -16.06
C LYS A 53 12.84 0.40 -16.80
N SER A 54 12.52 1.67 -16.64
CA SER A 54 13.26 2.79 -17.23
C SER A 54 13.68 3.75 -16.15
N PRO A 55 14.93 4.22 -16.15
CA PRO A 55 15.38 5.21 -15.17
C PRO A 55 14.66 6.53 -15.42
N ARG A 56 13.81 6.93 -14.49
CA ARG A 56 13.15 8.22 -14.47
C ARG A 56 13.26 8.81 -13.09
N SER A 57 13.46 10.11 -13.04
CA SER A 57 13.37 10.83 -11.78
C SER A 57 11.92 10.75 -11.27
N ARG A 58 11.77 10.29 -10.03
CA ARG A 58 10.47 10.14 -9.40
C ARG A 58 10.56 10.62 -7.95
N ARG A 59 9.65 11.49 -7.58
CA ARG A 59 9.54 11.96 -6.20
C ARG A 59 8.16 11.60 -5.67
N VAL A 60 8.12 10.96 -4.52
CA VAL A 60 6.89 10.56 -3.86
C VAL A 60 6.95 11.00 -2.41
N LEU A 61 5.92 11.69 -1.95
CA LEU A 61 5.72 11.97 -0.54
C LEU A 61 4.75 10.93 0.01
N GLN A 62 5.19 10.18 1.00
CA GLN A 62 4.34 9.20 1.67
C GLN A 62 4.02 9.68 3.08
N LEU A 63 2.73 9.68 3.41
CA LEU A 63 2.24 10.05 4.73
C LEU A 63 1.41 8.91 5.28
N ASP A 64 1.61 8.60 6.54
CA ASP A 64 0.86 7.57 7.25
C ASP A 64 0.06 8.22 8.38
N PHE A 65 -1.21 7.85 8.48
CA PHE A 65 -2.13 8.38 9.47
C PHE A 65 -2.72 7.26 10.30
N ALA A 66 -2.92 7.53 11.58
CA ALA A 66 -3.61 6.63 12.49
C ALA A 66 -4.57 7.43 13.37
N GLY A 67 -5.74 6.85 13.64
CA GLY A 67 -6.71 7.45 14.56
C GLY A 67 -6.39 7.20 16.04
N GLU A 68 -5.42 6.35 16.32
CA GLU A 68 -5.02 5.96 17.67
C GLU A 68 -3.50 5.97 17.79
N ASP A 69 -3.01 6.00 19.03
CA ASP A 69 -1.58 5.85 19.30
C ASP A 69 -1.11 4.46 18.88
N LEU A 70 0.17 4.35 18.53
CA LEU A 70 0.75 3.06 18.18
C LEU A 70 0.79 2.15 19.41
N PRO A 71 0.48 0.86 19.26
CA PRO A 71 0.48 -0.09 20.38
C PRO A 71 1.90 -0.43 20.83
N GLY A 72 2.00 -0.98 22.06
CA GLY A 72 3.24 -1.52 22.57
C GLY A 72 4.31 -0.50 22.89
N GLY A 73 3.94 0.77 23.15
CA GLY A 73 4.90 1.83 23.45
C GLY A 73 5.64 2.37 22.24
N LEU A 74 5.26 1.98 21.04
CA LEU A 74 5.82 2.50 19.81
C LEU A 74 5.38 3.95 19.58
N GLU A 75 6.24 4.72 18.96
CA GLU A 75 5.95 6.10 18.59
C GLU A 75 6.23 6.32 17.10
N TRP A 76 5.47 7.25 16.52
CA TRP A 76 5.77 7.71 15.17
C TRP A 76 7.09 8.47 15.16
N LEU A 77 7.86 8.29 14.08
CA LEU A 77 9.12 9.03 13.93
C LEU A 77 8.90 10.54 13.93
N GLY A 78 7.74 10.98 13.51
CA GLY A 78 7.41 12.39 13.38
C GLY A 78 7.91 13.00 12.07
N VAL A 79 7.70 14.25 11.93
CA VAL A 79 8.09 15.02 10.74
C VAL A 79 9.00 16.17 11.11
#